data_7ca94952748d7d18ba209cefb04cbe54
#
_entry.id   7ca94952748d7d18ba209cefb04cbe54
#
_cell.length_a   1.000
_cell.length_b   1.000
_cell.length_c   1.000
_cell.angle_alpha   90.00
_cell.angle_beta   90.00
_cell.angle_gamma   90.00
#
_symmetry.space_group_name_H-M   'P 1'
#
loop_
_entity.id
_entity.type
_entity.pdbx_description
1 polymer ?
#
loop_
_entity_poly.entity_id
_entity_poly.type
_entity_poly.pdbx_seq_one_letter_code
_entity_poly.pdbx_strand_id
1 'polypeptide(L)'
;MVASTDIKFYVYTNNNAPQLQNAYGSMINVLDAWLINGAFVGNVLSLTVSGRIATAVVDANHNLLTYQVIKIAGANQSELNREHRITSIENGTTFKFELPEDLGVIAGTGSITCSLPPLGWEKPFSSTNPGGGGKAAYRSKNELLPRRPFLRVADELDPAWSANYALYAKVGIVEHMDGIDSLIGSQAPYDASNPDKNWVGSGSGTSAYNGWAKWYYRRSTALQASQSTDTGGGGSAGNSQYYIVGNSDYFYVLNGHTASDARKLAYFFGAIDFEKLDCFLGSSLGYFTASYDQRPSMDTPLLWGSNYYGNLISAHDADGASVFSYNYVTSLHFNGATDFRTGVRNDINPVTPICLDVMVIESSNKFRGKVPLLKWLPHLKPYTNNAFITDNNDIYLAIDTYSGQGDGQFLIKVGDLNASSN
;
A
#
# COMPACT_ATOMS: atom_id res chain seq x y z
N MET A 1 -12.94 -2.24 26.01
CA MET A 1 -13.19 -1.89 24.59
C MET A 1 -12.44 -2.92 23.76
N VAL A 2 -12.99 -3.32 22.62
CA VAL A 2 -12.34 -4.28 21.71
C VAL A 2 -11.47 -3.54 20.68
N ALA A 3 -10.47 -4.22 20.14
CA ALA A 3 -9.60 -3.64 19.09
C ALA A 3 -10.40 -3.27 17.84
N SER A 4 -10.06 -2.13 17.21
CA SER A 4 -10.66 -1.70 15.93
C SER A 4 -10.29 -2.66 14.80
N THR A 5 -11.21 -2.89 13.87
CA THR A 5 -11.01 -3.67 12.65
C THR A 5 -10.87 -2.81 11.38
N ASP A 6 -10.86 -1.49 11.52
CA ASP A 6 -10.81 -0.55 10.40
C ASP A 6 -9.53 -0.71 9.58
N ILE A 7 -8.37 -0.60 10.21
CA ILE A 7 -7.08 -0.80 9.52
C ILE A 7 -6.80 -2.29 9.40
N LYS A 8 -6.49 -2.76 8.20
CA LYS A 8 -6.16 -4.15 7.91
C LYS A 8 -4.79 -4.24 7.26
N PHE A 9 -4.10 -5.37 7.46
CA PHE A 9 -2.86 -5.65 6.75
C PHE A 9 -2.78 -7.11 6.32
N TYR A 10 -2.09 -7.33 5.22
CA TYR A 10 -1.91 -8.64 4.59
C TYR A 10 -0.47 -8.82 4.17
N VAL A 11 -0.03 -10.06 4.19
CA VAL A 11 1.34 -10.42 3.83
C VAL A 11 1.34 -11.51 2.77
N TYR A 12 2.37 -11.54 1.95
CA TYR A 12 2.53 -12.49 0.85
C TYR A 12 2.51 -13.98 1.30
N THR A 13 2.68 -14.25 2.59
CA THR A 13 2.65 -15.60 3.18
C THR A 13 1.28 -16.02 3.69
N ASN A 14 0.27 -15.15 3.69
CA ASN A 14 -1.08 -15.53 4.06
C ASN A 14 -1.63 -16.61 3.13
N ASN A 15 -2.49 -17.47 3.66
CA ASN A 15 -3.16 -18.51 2.85
C ASN A 15 -3.91 -17.88 1.68
N ASN A 16 -3.76 -18.46 0.50
CA ASN A 16 -4.35 -17.97 -0.75
C ASN A 16 -3.93 -16.55 -1.15
N ALA A 17 -2.86 -16.01 -0.56
CA ALA A 17 -2.28 -14.75 -1.00
C ALA A 17 -1.78 -14.88 -2.45
N PRO A 18 -2.18 -13.98 -3.36
CA PRO A 18 -1.63 -13.98 -4.70
C PRO A 18 -0.14 -13.66 -4.64
N GLN A 19 0.60 -14.23 -5.57
CA GLN A 19 2.04 -14.03 -5.61
C GLN A 19 2.38 -12.81 -6.48
N LEU A 20 3.15 -11.87 -5.95
CA LEU A 20 3.67 -10.75 -6.71
C LEU A 20 4.91 -11.20 -7.49
N GLN A 21 4.72 -11.44 -8.76
CA GLN A 21 5.76 -11.90 -9.69
C GLN A 21 6.20 -10.77 -10.60
N ASN A 22 7.37 -10.91 -11.22
CA ASN A 22 7.84 -10.00 -12.25
C ASN A 22 7.16 -10.32 -13.60
N ALA A 23 5.83 -10.24 -13.61
CA ALA A 23 4.97 -10.61 -14.73
C ALA A 23 3.72 -9.71 -14.77
N TYR A 24 3.26 -9.39 -15.97
CA TYR A 24 2.05 -8.60 -16.18
C TYR A 24 0.81 -9.26 -15.55
N GLY A 25 -0.07 -8.46 -14.99
CA GLY A 25 -1.26 -8.89 -14.25
C GLY A 25 -1.00 -9.23 -12.79
N SER A 26 0.25 -9.34 -12.39
CA SER A 26 0.62 -9.72 -11.03
C SER A 26 0.21 -8.66 -9.99
N MET A 27 0.34 -7.38 -10.31
CA MET A 27 -0.11 -6.28 -9.44
C MET A 27 -1.64 -6.26 -9.33
N ILE A 28 -2.35 -6.38 -10.45
CA ILE A 28 -3.83 -6.45 -10.45
C ILE A 28 -4.31 -7.62 -9.59
N ASN A 29 -3.69 -8.80 -9.70
CA ASN A 29 -4.07 -9.96 -8.89
C ASN A 29 -3.92 -9.68 -7.39
N VAL A 30 -2.85 -9.00 -6.98
CA VAL A 30 -2.63 -8.59 -5.58
C VAL A 30 -3.68 -7.58 -5.14
N LEU A 31 -3.97 -6.57 -5.96
CA LEU A 31 -4.98 -5.56 -5.65
C LEU A 31 -6.39 -6.16 -5.59
N ASP A 32 -6.75 -7.02 -6.54
CA ASP A 32 -8.05 -7.70 -6.54
C ASP A 32 -8.29 -8.52 -5.28
N ALA A 33 -7.28 -9.26 -4.85
CA ALA A 33 -7.40 -10.06 -3.64
C ALA A 33 -7.65 -9.18 -2.40
N TRP A 34 -6.83 -8.15 -2.20
CA TRP A 34 -6.86 -7.43 -0.94
C TRP A 34 -7.78 -6.22 -0.92
N LEU A 35 -8.06 -5.61 -2.06
CA LEU A 35 -9.02 -4.51 -2.13
C LEU A 35 -10.47 -4.99 -2.25
N ILE A 36 -10.71 -6.11 -2.97
CA ILE A 36 -12.05 -6.49 -3.45
C ILE A 36 -12.54 -7.82 -2.85
N ASN A 37 -11.72 -8.89 -2.89
CA ASN A 37 -12.19 -10.26 -2.67
C ASN A 37 -11.95 -10.78 -1.26
N GLY A 38 -10.86 -10.36 -0.62
CA GLY A 38 -10.34 -11.05 0.56
C GLY A 38 -9.73 -12.41 0.21
N ALA A 39 -9.34 -13.18 1.22
CA ALA A 39 -8.77 -14.52 1.05
C ALA A 39 -9.35 -15.49 2.07
N PHE A 40 -9.75 -16.67 1.60
CA PHE A 40 -10.19 -17.76 2.47
C PHE A 40 -9.00 -18.31 3.25
N VAL A 41 -9.17 -18.50 4.57
CA VAL A 41 -8.12 -19.03 5.47
C VAL A 41 -8.35 -20.51 5.75
N GLY A 42 -9.57 -20.89 6.10
CA GLY A 42 -9.90 -22.28 6.42
C GLY A 42 -11.30 -22.43 7.01
N ASN A 43 -11.76 -23.68 7.14
CA ASN A 43 -12.97 -24.01 7.89
C ASN A 43 -12.62 -24.03 9.37
N VAL A 44 -13.52 -23.52 10.21
CA VAL A 44 -13.34 -23.51 11.64
C VAL A 44 -13.90 -24.80 12.23
N LEU A 45 -13.00 -25.66 12.72
CA LEU A 45 -13.35 -26.96 13.33
C LEU A 45 -13.92 -26.79 14.73
N SER A 46 -13.45 -25.77 15.45
CA SER A 46 -13.88 -25.45 16.79
C SER A 46 -13.81 -23.95 17.04
N LEU A 47 -14.85 -23.39 17.61
CA LEU A 47 -14.89 -22.00 18.07
C LEU A 47 -15.47 -22.00 19.48
N THR A 48 -14.64 -21.73 20.46
CA THR A 48 -15.04 -21.67 21.88
C THR A 48 -14.85 -20.27 22.42
N VAL A 49 -15.81 -19.82 23.24
CA VAL A 49 -15.76 -18.52 23.89
C VAL A 49 -15.76 -18.70 25.38
N SER A 50 -14.92 -17.95 26.06
CA SER A 50 -14.91 -17.83 27.53
C SER A 50 -14.84 -16.34 27.89
N GLY A 51 -15.95 -15.83 28.40
CA GLY A 51 -16.10 -14.38 28.60
C GLY A 51 -16.09 -13.64 27.27
N ARG A 52 -15.08 -12.82 27.09
CA ARG A 52 -14.85 -12.04 25.86
C ARG A 52 -13.80 -12.67 24.94
N ILE A 53 -13.14 -13.73 25.33
CA ILE A 53 -12.07 -14.35 24.54
C ILE A 53 -12.63 -15.53 23.75
N ALA A 54 -12.53 -15.40 22.44
CA ALA A 54 -12.83 -16.47 21.50
C ALA A 54 -11.54 -17.18 21.05
N THR A 55 -11.57 -18.50 21.04
CA THR A 55 -10.50 -19.37 20.52
C THR A 55 -11.02 -20.12 19.33
N ALA A 56 -10.39 -19.94 18.17
CA ALA A 56 -10.72 -20.63 16.93
C ALA A 56 -9.64 -21.63 16.55
N VAL A 57 -10.07 -22.83 16.13
CA VAL A 57 -9.21 -23.88 15.56
C VAL A 57 -9.67 -24.10 14.11
N VAL A 58 -8.76 -23.97 13.16
CA VAL A 58 -9.03 -24.17 11.72
C VAL A 58 -8.47 -25.50 11.21
N ASP A 59 -8.97 -25.93 10.07
CA ASP A 59 -8.71 -27.25 9.47
C ASP A 59 -7.31 -27.44 8.90
N ALA A 60 -6.54 -26.35 8.71
CA ALA A 60 -5.18 -26.40 8.18
C ALA A 60 -4.32 -25.27 8.78
N ASN A 61 -3.02 -25.26 8.48
CA ASN A 61 -2.14 -24.18 8.88
C ASN A 61 -2.64 -22.85 8.28
N HIS A 62 -2.97 -21.89 9.15
CA HIS A 62 -3.61 -20.64 8.74
C HIS A 62 -2.67 -19.54 8.25
N ASN A 63 -1.36 -19.61 8.55
CA ASN A 63 -0.36 -18.59 8.21
C ASN A 63 -0.78 -17.13 8.56
N LEU A 64 -1.64 -16.97 9.56
CA LEU A 64 -2.05 -15.68 10.08
C LEU A 64 -0.97 -15.09 11.01
N LEU A 65 -0.96 -13.78 11.11
CA LEU A 65 -0.12 -13.04 12.06
C LEU A 65 -0.98 -12.42 13.17
N THR A 66 -0.38 -12.23 14.35
CA THR A 66 -1.01 -11.44 15.41
C THR A 66 -1.39 -10.07 14.86
N TYR A 67 -2.51 -9.56 15.32
CA TYR A 67 -3.11 -8.28 14.91
C TYR A 67 -3.70 -8.23 13.49
N GLN A 68 -3.66 -9.28 12.70
CA GLN A 68 -4.47 -9.31 11.47
C GLN A 68 -5.97 -9.31 11.79
N VAL A 69 -6.75 -8.71 10.89
CA VAL A 69 -8.21 -8.76 10.97
C VAL A 69 -8.70 -9.96 10.18
N ILE A 70 -9.49 -10.79 10.83
CA ILE A 70 -10.17 -11.92 10.21
C ILE A 70 -11.69 -11.68 10.20
N LYS A 71 -12.39 -12.37 9.32
CA LYS A 71 -13.84 -12.46 9.30
C LYS A 71 -14.29 -13.88 9.61
N ILE A 72 -15.10 -14.02 10.64
CA ILE A 72 -15.83 -15.26 10.95
C ILE A 72 -17.20 -15.16 10.30
N ALA A 73 -17.65 -16.24 9.67
CA ALA A 73 -18.96 -16.36 9.06
C ALA A 73 -19.50 -17.78 9.18
N GLY A 74 -20.84 -17.93 9.12
CA GLY A 74 -21.49 -19.24 9.16
C GLY A 74 -21.74 -19.82 10.56
N ALA A 75 -21.45 -19.07 11.62
CA ALA A 75 -21.84 -19.43 12.97
C ALA A 75 -23.36 -19.19 13.16
N ASN A 76 -24.01 -20.11 13.90
CA ASN A 76 -25.42 -19.92 14.30
C ASN A 76 -25.59 -18.78 15.30
N GLN A 77 -24.55 -18.45 16.03
CA GLN A 77 -24.45 -17.30 16.93
C GLN A 77 -24.07 -16.07 16.12
N SER A 78 -25.05 -15.16 15.92
CA SER A 78 -24.88 -13.97 15.07
C SER A 78 -23.75 -13.06 15.50
N GLU A 79 -23.48 -12.98 16.80
CA GLU A 79 -22.46 -12.14 17.45
C GLU A 79 -21.04 -12.52 17.02
N LEU A 80 -20.85 -13.76 16.57
CA LEU A 80 -19.57 -14.27 16.09
C LEU A 80 -19.32 -13.91 14.60
N ASN A 81 -20.38 -13.67 13.83
CA ASN A 81 -20.34 -13.46 12.38
C ASN A 81 -19.95 -12.02 12.03
N ARG A 82 -18.70 -11.64 12.30
CA ARG A 82 -18.16 -10.30 12.04
C ARG A 82 -16.65 -10.33 11.81
N GLU A 83 -16.08 -9.16 11.61
CA GLU A 83 -14.63 -8.96 11.62
C GLU A 83 -14.12 -8.87 13.06
N HIS A 84 -12.97 -9.52 13.28
CA HIS A 84 -12.28 -9.54 14.57
C HIS A 84 -10.79 -9.34 14.38
N ARG A 85 -10.15 -8.64 15.31
CA ARG A 85 -8.69 -8.54 15.33
C ARG A 85 -8.10 -9.66 16.18
N ILE A 86 -7.14 -10.38 15.61
CA ILE A 86 -6.39 -11.45 16.31
C ILE A 86 -5.59 -10.82 17.45
N THR A 87 -5.73 -11.35 18.64
CA THR A 87 -4.98 -10.94 19.83
C THR A 87 -3.78 -11.83 20.11
N SER A 88 -3.87 -13.12 19.75
CA SER A 88 -2.74 -14.05 19.86
C SER A 88 -2.84 -15.19 18.87
N ILE A 89 -1.67 -15.71 18.48
CA ILE A 89 -1.49 -16.94 17.72
C ILE A 89 -0.92 -17.99 18.70
N GLU A 90 -1.66 -19.08 18.90
CA GLU A 90 -1.24 -20.15 19.80
C GLU A 90 -0.36 -21.18 19.05
N ASN A 91 -0.74 -21.49 17.82
CA ASN A 91 -0.01 -22.41 16.93
C ASN A 91 -0.51 -22.25 15.49
N GLY A 92 -0.04 -23.08 14.57
CA GLY A 92 -0.39 -22.98 13.13
C GLY A 92 -1.87 -23.17 12.80
N THR A 93 -2.67 -23.73 13.71
CA THR A 93 -4.11 -23.94 13.48
C THR A 93 -5.01 -23.23 14.49
N THR A 94 -4.44 -22.58 15.51
CA THR A 94 -5.19 -22.03 16.65
C THR A 94 -4.82 -20.58 16.89
N PHE A 95 -5.82 -19.71 16.94
CA PHE A 95 -5.68 -18.30 17.26
C PHE A 95 -6.81 -17.80 18.16
N LYS A 96 -6.60 -16.64 18.78
CA LYS A 96 -7.58 -15.99 19.67
C LYS A 96 -7.90 -14.59 19.21
N PHE A 97 -9.11 -14.16 19.53
CA PHE A 97 -9.58 -12.79 19.33
C PHE A 97 -10.55 -12.38 20.45
N GLU A 98 -10.74 -11.09 20.63
CA GLU A 98 -11.62 -10.55 21.67
C GLU A 98 -12.97 -10.12 21.07
N LEU A 99 -14.05 -10.44 21.79
CA LEU A 99 -15.41 -10.03 21.48
C LEU A 99 -15.75 -8.71 22.18
N PRO A 100 -16.62 -7.87 21.61
CA PRO A 100 -17.03 -6.61 22.23
C PRO A 100 -17.83 -6.82 23.53
N GLU A 101 -18.51 -7.96 23.65
CA GLU A 101 -19.36 -8.29 24.77
C GLU A 101 -18.95 -9.62 25.40
N ASP A 102 -19.23 -9.78 26.69
CA ASP A 102 -19.06 -11.04 27.39
C ASP A 102 -20.24 -11.96 27.06
N LEU A 103 -19.96 -13.06 26.38
CA LEU A 103 -20.96 -14.06 26.02
C LEU A 103 -20.98 -15.26 26.99
N GLY A 104 -20.26 -15.18 28.10
CA GLY A 104 -20.08 -16.31 29.02
C GLY A 104 -19.25 -17.43 28.42
N VAL A 105 -19.67 -18.68 28.64
CA VAL A 105 -19.03 -19.87 28.07
C VAL A 105 -19.95 -20.47 27.01
N ILE A 106 -19.60 -20.30 25.76
CA ILE A 106 -20.37 -20.83 24.62
C ILE A 106 -19.44 -21.54 23.62
N ALA A 107 -20.03 -22.45 22.84
CA ALA A 107 -19.41 -23.03 21.66
C ALA A 107 -20.11 -22.50 20.40
N GLY A 108 -19.34 -22.02 19.42
CA GLY A 108 -19.85 -21.68 18.11
C GLY A 108 -20.31 -22.95 17.40
N THR A 109 -21.49 -22.89 16.79
CA THR A 109 -22.09 -23.98 16.00
C THR A 109 -22.43 -23.51 14.60
N GLY A 110 -22.55 -24.42 13.65
CA GLY A 110 -22.81 -24.12 12.24
C GLY A 110 -21.63 -24.48 11.33
N SER A 111 -21.71 -24.12 10.07
CA SER A 111 -20.62 -24.30 9.09
C SER A 111 -19.73 -23.07 9.10
N ILE A 112 -18.87 -22.98 10.10
CA ILE A 112 -18.10 -21.76 10.37
C ILE A 112 -16.87 -21.70 9.47
N THR A 113 -16.62 -20.52 8.88
CA THR A 113 -15.46 -20.24 8.04
C THR A 113 -14.67 -19.04 8.58
N CYS A 114 -13.38 -19.03 8.29
CA CYS A 114 -12.47 -17.93 8.55
C CYS A 114 -11.90 -17.41 7.23
N SER A 115 -11.87 -16.10 7.06
CA SER A 115 -11.26 -15.43 5.91
C SER A 115 -10.55 -14.15 6.33
N LEU A 116 -9.64 -13.66 5.52
CA LEU A 116 -9.12 -12.29 5.56
C LEU A 116 -10.07 -11.42 4.75
N PRO A 117 -10.77 -10.45 5.36
CA PRO A 117 -11.72 -9.59 4.65
C PRO A 117 -11.00 -8.57 3.75
N PRO A 118 -11.62 -8.08 2.67
CA PRO A 118 -11.01 -7.05 1.83
C PRO A 118 -11.00 -5.67 2.50
N LEU A 119 -10.27 -4.72 1.90
CA LEU A 119 -10.20 -3.34 2.38
C LEU A 119 -11.46 -2.50 2.12
N GLY A 120 -12.36 -2.96 1.26
CA GLY A 120 -13.64 -2.26 1.01
C GLY A 120 -13.59 -1.29 -0.19
N TRP A 121 -12.89 -1.68 -1.24
CA TRP A 121 -12.85 -0.99 -2.53
C TRP A 121 -13.77 -1.67 -3.55
N GLU A 122 -14.01 -1.02 -4.66
CA GLU A 122 -14.71 -1.55 -5.83
C GLU A 122 -13.83 -1.48 -7.07
N LYS A 123 -14.09 -2.39 -8.02
CA LYS A 123 -13.44 -2.44 -9.35
C LYS A 123 -14.50 -2.46 -10.44
N PRO A 124 -15.11 -1.30 -10.77
CA PRO A 124 -16.21 -1.28 -11.73
C PRO A 124 -15.76 -1.49 -13.18
N PHE A 125 -14.50 -1.21 -13.50
CA PHE A 125 -13.99 -1.35 -14.87
C PHE A 125 -12.71 -2.17 -14.90
N SER A 126 -12.61 -3.09 -15.85
CA SER A 126 -11.41 -3.88 -16.11
C SER A 126 -11.40 -4.44 -17.53
N SER A 127 -10.22 -4.81 -18.01
CA SER A 127 -10.01 -5.56 -19.24
C SER A 127 -8.89 -6.58 -19.07
N THR A 128 -8.85 -7.56 -19.93
CA THR A 128 -7.77 -8.53 -20.04
C THR A 128 -6.98 -8.30 -21.34
N ASN A 129 -5.69 -8.60 -21.30
CA ASN A 129 -4.82 -8.52 -22.48
C ASN A 129 -4.38 -9.94 -22.88
N PRO A 130 -4.54 -10.35 -24.15
CA PRO A 130 -4.07 -11.66 -24.61
C PRO A 130 -2.57 -11.92 -24.40
N GLY A 131 -1.76 -10.83 -24.35
CA GLY A 131 -0.33 -10.91 -24.04
C GLY A 131 0.00 -11.06 -22.55
N GLY A 132 -1.00 -11.19 -21.70
CA GLY A 132 -0.90 -11.27 -20.23
C GLY A 132 -1.29 -9.97 -19.53
N GLY A 133 -1.88 -10.10 -18.36
CA GLY A 133 -2.36 -8.99 -17.57
C GLY A 133 -3.60 -8.30 -18.13
N GLY A 134 -3.68 -7.00 -17.94
CA GLY A 134 -4.82 -6.17 -18.35
C GLY A 134 -4.84 -4.82 -17.66
N LYS A 135 -6.02 -4.23 -17.60
CA LYS A 135 -6.28 -2.95 -16.95
C LYS A 135 -7.35 -3.10 -15.88
N ALA A 136 -7.26 -2.32 -14.83
CA ALA A 136 -8.27 -2.26 -13.77
C ALA A 136 -8.42 -0.82 -13.27
N ALA A 137 -9.61 -0.48 -12.81
CA ALA A 137 -9.91 0.80 -12.15
C ALA A 137 -10.54 0.53 -10.80
N TYR A 138 -9.88 1.00 -9.73
CA TYR A 138 -10.30 0.83 -8.35
C TYR A 138 -10.79 2.15 -7.78
N ARG A 139 -11.83 2.09 -6.96
CA ARG A 139 -12.39 3.25 -6.27
C ARG A 139 -12.83 2.86 -4.86
N SER A 140 -12.66 3.76 -3.90
CA SER A 140 -13.18 3.60 -2.55
C SER A 140 -14.70 3.41 -2.55
N LYS A 141 -15.21 2.52 -1.69
CA LYS A 141 -16.65 2.41 -1.40
C LYS A 141 -17.12 3.39 -0.33
N ASN A 142 -16.21 4.08 0.35
CA ASN A 142 -16.59 5.05 1.37
C ASN A 142 -17.19 6.31 0.74
N GLU A 143 -18.51 6.40 0.74
CA GLU A 143 -19.26 7.53 0.16
C GLU A 143 -19.17 8.82 0.97
N LEU A 144 -18.58 8.77 2.17
CA LEU A 144 -18.33 9.95 2.99
C LEU A 144 -17.11 10.74 2.53
N LEU A 145 -16.25 10.16 1.68
CA LEU A 145 -15.13 10.87 1.10
C LEU A 145 -15.65 11.95 0.12
N PRO A 146 -15.18 13.19 0.23
CA PRO A 146 -15.60 14.29 -0.66
C PRO A 146 -15.29 14.02 -2.13
N ARG A 147 -14.20 13.32 -2.40
CA ARG A 147 -13.79 12.89 -3.74
C ARG A 147 -13.38 11.43 -3.72
N ARG A 148 -13.86 10.69 -4.70
CA ARG A 148 -13.55 9.26 -4.89
C ARG A 148 -13.08 9.02 -6.32
N PRO A 149 -11.91 9.55 -6.71
CA PRO A 149 -11.37 9.27 -8.03
C PRO A 149 -10.96 7.81 -8.15
N PHE A 150 -10.73 7.39 -9.38
CA PHE A 150 -10.23 6.07 -9.68
C PHE A 150 -8.70 6.01 -9.60
N LEU A 151 -8.19 4.96 -8.99
CA LEU A 151 -6.86 4.45 -9.30
C LEU A 151 -6.99 3.59 -10.56
N ARG A 152 -6.53 4.09 -11.70
CA ARG A 152 -6.40 3.28 -12.90
C ARG A 152 -5.04 2.61 -12.93
N VAL A 153 -5.05 1.32 -13.19
CA VAL A 153 -3.87 0.46 -13.28
C VAL A 153 -3.83 -0.19 -14.65
N ALA A 154 -2.74 0.00 -15.39
CA ALA A 154 -2.47 -0.72 -16.64
C ALA A 154 -1.28 -1.65 -16.40
N ASP A 155 -1.59 -2.92 -16.16
CA ASP A 155 -0.67 -3.98 -15.78
C ASP A 155 -0.57 -5.01 -16.91
N GLU A 156 -0.15 -4.54 -18.06
CA GLU A 156 -0.08 -5.29 -19.31
C GLU A 156 1.11 -4.88 -20.16
N LEU A 157 1.51 -5.76 -21.08
CA LEU A 157 2.54 -5.44 -22.06
C LEU A 157 2.11 -4.25 -22.93
N ASP A 158 2.93 -3.22 -22.92
CA ASP A 158 2.76 -2.09 -23.82
C ASP A 158 3.15 -2.50 -25.26
N PRO A 159 2.34 -2.19 -26.28
CA PRO A 159 2.62 -2.58 -27.67
C PRO A 159 3.95 -2.06 -28.24
N ALA A 160 4.47 -0.97 -27.69
CA ALA A 160 5.76 -0.40 -28.12
C ALA A 160 6.98 -1.15 -27.56
N TRP A 161 6.77 -2.15 -26.69
CA TRP A 161 7.84 -2.83 -25.95
C TRP A 161 7.81 -4.34 -26.13
N SER A 162 8.97 -4.97 -25.96
CA SER A 162 9.05 -6.42 -25.85
C SER A 162 8.77 -6.87 -24.40
N ALA A 163 8.34 -8.12 -24.22
CA ALA A 163 7.94 -8.69 -22.94
C ALA A 163 9.05 -8.72 -21.86
N ASN A 164 10.31 -8.44 -22.24
CA ASN A 164 11.44 -8.43 -21.32
C ASN A 164 11.67 -7.06 -20.65
N TYR A 165 10.94 -6.03 -21.06
CA TYR A 165 11.08 -4.66 -20.60
C TYR A 165 9.79 -4.14 -20.00
N ALA A 166 9.88 -3.01 -19.31
CA ALA A 166 8.71 -2.34 -18.73
C ALA A 166 7.87 -3.25 -17.81
N LEU A 167 8.55 -4.06 -16.99
CA LEU A 167 7.93 -4.99 -16.03
C LEU A 167 7.49 -4.23 -14.77
N TYR A 168 6.42 -3.48 -14.90
CA TYR A 168 5.75 -2.70 -13.85
C TYR A 168 4.32 -2.40 -14.29
N ALA A 169 3.46 -2.10 -13.32
CA ALA A 169 2.15 -1.55 -13.60
C ALA A 169 2.24 -0.03 -13.79
N LYS A 170 1.67 0.52 -14.85
CA LYS A 170 1.42 1.97 -14.99
C LYS A 170 0.21 2.33 -14.15
N VAL A 171 0.31 3.39 -13.36
CA VAL A 171 -0.75 3.81 -12.43
C VAL A 171 -1.06 5.29 -12.60
N GLY A 172 -2.26 5.70 -12.23
CA GLY A 172 -2.67 7.10 -12.27
C GLY A 172 -4.02 7.34 -11.63
N ILE A 173 -4.23 8.59 -11.25
CA ILE A 173 -5.52 9.08 -10.77
C ILE A 173 -6.35 9.50 -11.98
N VAL A 174 -7.61 9.08 -12.02
CA VAL A 174 -8.62 9.54 -12.98
C VAL A 174 -9.87 9.94 -12.21
N GLU A 175 -10.33 11.17 -12.41
CA GLU A 175 -11.45 11.71 -11.62
C GLU A 175 -12.74 10.95 -11.84
N HIS A 176 -13.10 10.72 -13.11
CA HIS A 176 -14.28 9.98 -13.51
C HIS A 176 -13.98 9.00 -14.63
N MET A 177 -14.69 7.88 -14.64
CA MET A 177 -14.61 6.86 -15.68
C MET A 177 -16.01 6.29 -15.91
N ASP A 178 -16.36 6.02 -17.15
CA ASP A 178 -17.56 5.26 -17.56
C ASP A 178 -17.20 3.99 -18.37
N GLY A 179 -15.90 3.70 -18.48
CA GLY A 179 -15.28 2.51 -19.06
C GLY A 179 -13.80 2.51 -18.76
N ILE A 180 -13.13 1.36 -18.95
CA ILE A 180 -11.70 1.22 -18.56
C ILE A 180 -10.76 2.16 -19.35
N ASP A 181 -11.11 2.54 -20.55
CA ASP A 181 -10.35 3.44 -21.41
C ASP A 181 -11.05 4.82 -21.61
N SER A 182 -12.14 5.10 -20.87
CA SER A 182 -12.81 6.37 -20.85
C SER A 182 -12.34 7.20 -19.66
N LEU A 183 -11.37 8.10 -19.89
CA LEU A 183 -10.70 8.91 -18.87
C LEU A 183 -11.30 10.30 -18.88
N ILE A 184 -12.09 10.65 -17.87
CA ILE A 184 -12.90 11.87 -17.82
C ILE A 184 -12.47 12.74 -16.65
N GLY A 185 -12.41 14.06 -16.84
CA GLY A 185 -12.04 15.00 -15.80
C GLY A 185 -10.54 15.07 -15.55
N SER A 186 -10.18 15.46 -14.35
CA SER A 186 -8.79 15.64 -13.95
C SER A 186 -8.06 14.31 -13.84
N GLN A 187 -6.81 14.30 -14.28
CA GLN A 187 -5.93 13.14 -14.21
C GLN A 187 -4.58 13.52 -13.59
N ALA A 188 -3.94 12.55 -12.96
CA ALA A 188 -2.57 12.67 -12.48
C ALA A 188 -1.85 11.30 -12.58
N PRO A 189 -0.68 11.23 -13.27
CA PRO A 189 -0.01 12.32 -14.02
C PRO A 189 -0.72 12.64 -15.34
N TYR A 190 -0.59 13.88 -15.80
CA TYR A 190 -1.23 14.36 -17.03
C TYR A 190 -0.41 15.43 -17.74
N ASP A 191 -0.38 15.37 -19.06
CA ASP A 191 0.17 16.40 -19.94
C ASP A 191 -0.83 16.64 -21.08
N ALA A 192 -1.39 17.86 -21.15
CA ALA A 192 -2.37 18.22 -22.16
C ALA A 192 -1.85 18.12 -23.61
N SER A 193 -0.54 18.27 -23.81
CA SER A 193 0.10 18.11 -25.11
C SER A 193 0.31 16.63 -25.51
N ASN A 194 0.28 15.73 -24.53
CA ASN A 194 0.48 14.30 -24.71
C ASN A 194 -0.41 13.52 -23.71
N PRO A 195 -1.73 13.52 -23.87
CA PRO A 195 -2.67 13.02 -22.87
C PRO A 195 -2.51 11.51 -22.55
N ASP A 196 -2.06 10.74 -23.52
CA ASP A 196 -1.87 9.30 -23.38
C ASP A 196 -0.50 8.90 -22.81
N LYS A 197 0.40 9.84 -22.58
CA LYS A 197 1.81 9.56 -22.28
C LYS A 197 2.04 8.70 -21.03
N ASN A 198 1.16 8.77 -20.04
CA ASN A 198 1.22 7.86 -18.89
C ASN A 198 0.80 6.42 -19.24
N TRP A 199 0.05 6.24 -20.30
CA TRP A 199 -0.66 4.99 -20.57
C TRP A 199 -0.11 4.21 -21.77
N VAL A 200 0.36 4.93 -22.79
CA VAL A 200 0.84 4.37 -24.05
C VAL A 200 2.31 4.70 -24.23
N GLY A 201 3.11 3.67 -24.49
CA GLY A 201 4.52 3.83 -24.78
C GLY A 201 4.75 4.45 -26.16
N SER A 202 5.86 5.13 -26.33
CA SER A 202 6.28 5.75 -27.59
C SER A 202 7.80 5.70 -27.72
N GLY A 203 8.28 6.05 -28.92
CA GLY A 203 9.70 6.07 -29.24
C GLY A 203 10.29 4.69 -29.50
N SER A 204 11.60 4.64 -29.64
CA SER A 204 12.36 3.40 -29.86
C SER A 204 13.79 3.50 -29.31
N GLY A 205 14.41 2.38 -29.02
CA GLY A 205 15.78 2.31 -28.51
C GLY A 205 15.97 3.15 -27.22
N THR A 206 16.97 4.01 -27.19
CA THR A 206 17.28 4.86 -26.03
C THR A 206 16.28 6.00 -25.81
N SER A 207 15.48 6.32 -26.80
CA SER A 207 14.39 7.32 -26.69
C SER A 207 13.04 6.70 -26.39
N ALA A 208 12.98 5.40 -26.21
CA ALA A 208 11.74 4.73 -25.84
C ALA A 208 11.23 5.20 -24.48
N TYR A 209 9.92 5.35 -24.37
CA TYR A 209 9.22 5.86 -23.22
C TYR A 209 8.00 5.00 -22.91
N ASN A 210 7.76 4.66 -21.64
CA ASN A 210 6.61 3.87 -21.23
C ASN A 210 6.17 4.17 -19.79
N GLY A 211 5.16 5.00 -19.66
CA GLY A 211 4.57 5.34 -18.37
C GLY A 211 5.37 6.36 -17.55
N TRP A 212 4.65 7.21 -16.85
CA TRP A 212 5.23 8.19 -15.95
C TRP A 212 5.16 7.75 -14.50
N ALA A 213 3.99 7.32 -14.05
CA ALA A 213 3.79 6.80 -12.70
C ALA A 213 3.79 5.27 -12.76
N LYS A 214 4.64 4.65 -11.94
CA LYS A 214 4.92 3.22 -12.00
C LYS A 214 4.88 2.59 -10.62
N TRP A 215 4.24 1.44 -10.53
CA TRP A 215 4.37 0.49 -9.43
C TRP A 215 5.10 -0.74 -9.93
N TYR A 216 6.38 -0.85 -9.50
CA TYR A 216 7.19 -2.01 -9.87
C TYR A 216 6.77 -3.24 -9.09
N TYR A 217 6.74 -4.40 -9.73
CA TYR A 217 6.55 -5.69 -9.01
C TYR A 217 7.73 -5.99 -8.11
N ARG A 218 8.92 -5.71 -8.62
CA ARG A 218 10.19 -5.62 -7.91
C ARG A 218 11.10 -4.72 -8.72
N ARG A 219 12.12 -4.19 -8.09
CA ARG A 219 13.00 -3.29 -8.79
C ARG A 219 14.46 -3.67 -8.64
N SER A 220 15.26 -3.52 -9.69
CA SER A 220 16.71 -3.58 -9.61
C SER A 220 17.25 -2.48 -8.70
N THR A 221 18.29 -2.80 -7.92
CA THR A 221 19.04 -1.82 -7.11
C THR A 221 19.81 -0.83 -7.98
N ALA A 222 20.03 -1.15 -9.26
CA ALA A 222 20.69 -0.24 -10.19
C ALA A 222 19.74 0.87 -10.62
N LEU A 223 20.16 2.11 -10.46
CA LEU A 223 19.53 3.26 -11.10
C LEU A 223 19.61 3.03 -12.60
N GLN A 224 18.47 2.84 -13.24
CA GLN A 224 18.43 2.60 -14.67
C GLN A 224 18.72 3.90 -15.41
N ALA A 225 19.70 3.88 -16.30
CA ALA A 225 20.14 5.08 -16.98
C ALA A 225 19.30 5.49 -18.18
N SER A 226 18.41 4.62 -18.67
CA SER A 226 17.46 4.94 -19.73
C SER A 226 16.18 4.14 -19.55
N GLN A 227 15.08 4.61 -20.08
CA GLN A 227 13.80 3.89 -20.03
C GLN A 227 13.82 2.63 -20.88
N SER A 228 14.62 2.60 -21.92
CA SER A 228 14.79 1.40 -22.75
C SER A 228 15.38 0.22 -21.96
N THR A 229 16.04 0.50 -20.85
CA THR A 229 16.61 -0.51 -19.95
C THR A 229 15.84 -0.66 -18.64
N ASP A 230 14.75 0.07 -18.46
CA ASP A 230 13.89 -0.04 -17.28
C ASP A 230 13.10 -1.36 -17.30
N THR A 231 13.70 -2.39 -16.75
CA THR A 231 13.17 -3.75 -16.73
C THR A 231 12.33 -4.06 -15.50
N GLY A 232 12.18 -3.11 -14.59
CA GLY A 232 11.43 -3.39 -13.35
C GLY A 232 12.12 -4.35 -12.39
N GLY A 233 13.43 -4.43 -12.44
CA GLY A 233 14.20 -5.28 -11.56
C GLY A 233 14.66 -6.58 -12.19
N GLY A 234 15.90 -6.87 -11.98
CA GLY A 234 16.63 -7.96 -12.59
C GLY A 234 15.89 -9.29 -12.59
N GLY A 235 15.89 -9.88 -13.76
CA GLY A 235 15.20 -11.03 -14.27
C GLY A 235 15.26 -12.37 -13.51
N SER A 236 15.39 -12.41 -12.21
CA SER A 236 15.21 -13.68 -11.50
C SER A 236 13.74 -14.02 -11.36
N ALA A 237 13.41 -15.26 -11.71
CA ALA A 237 12.11 -15.84 -11.38
C ALA A 237 11.90 -15.84 -9.85
N GLY A 238 10.66 -15.87 -9.41
CA GLY A 238 10.29 -15.98 -8.01
C GLY A 238 9.28 -14.94 -7.55
N ASN A 239 8.72 -15.18 -6.39
CA ASN A 239 7.69 -14.36 -5.78
C ASN A 239 8.32 -13.26 -4.94
N SER A 240 7.86 -12.04 -5.10
CA SER A 240 8.32 -10.90 -4.29
C SER A 240 7.59 -10.88 -2.95
N GLN A 241 8.31 -10.59 -1.89
CA GLN A 241 7.72 -10.31 -0.59
C GLN A 241 6.99 -8.97 -0.63
N TYR A 242 5.75 -8.95 -0.16
CA TYR A 242 4.97 -7.72 -0.10
C TYR A 242 4.07 -7.67 1.15
N TYR A 243 3.64 -6.46 1.47
CA TYR A 243 2.56 -6.17 2.42
C TYR A 243 1.55 -5.26 1.75
N ILE A 244 0.27 -5.43 2.10
CA ILE A 244 -0.78 -4.45 1.85
C ILE A 244 -1.27 -3.98 3.21
N VAL A 245 -1.38 -2.67 3.41
CA VAL A 245 -1.88 -2.06 4.65
C VAL A 245 -2.83 -0.94 4.31
N GLY A 246 -4.00 -0.89 4.94
CA GLY A 246 -4.94 0.19 4.70
C GLY A 246 -6.36 -0.10 5.18
N ASN A 247 -7.29 0.65 4.62
CA ASN A 247 -8.73 0.53 4.82
C ASN A 247 -9.50 0.97 3.57
N SER A 248 -10.75 1.37 3.70
CA SER A 248 -11.57 1.85 2.58
C SER A 248 -11.15 3.22 2.03
N ASP A 249 -10.36 4.02 2.75
CA ASP A 249 -10.02 5.39 2.39
C ASP A 249 -8.66 5.49 1.69
N TYR A 250 -7.73 4.62 2.06
CA TYR A 250 -6.36 4.58 1.55
C TYR A 250 -5.72 3.21 1.73
N PHE A 251 -4.69 2.95 0.94
CA PHE A 251 -3.87 1.75 1.12
C PHE A 251 -2.43 1.96 0.64
N TYR A 252 -1.57 1.09 1.14
CA TYR A 252 -0.16 0.96 0.79
C TYR A 252 0.09 -0.38 0.11
N VAL A 253 0.99 -0.36 -0.87
CA VAL A 253 1.65 -1.56 -1.40
C VAL A 253 3.12 -1.43 -1.03
N LEU A 254 3.59 -2.32 -0.16
CA LEU A 254 4.97 -2.35 0.32
C LEU A 254 5.67 -3.54 -0.32
N ASN A 255 6.60 -3.30 -1.23
CA ASN A 255 7.35 -4.36 -1.92
C ASN A 255 8.83 -4.02 -2.03
N GLY A 256 9.66 -4.98 -2.38
CA GLY A 256 11.12 -4.84 -2.39
C GLY A 256 11.74 -4.70 -3.78
N HIS A 257 13.04 -4.40 -3.81
CA HIS A 257 13.82 -4.34 -5.04
C HIS A 257 14.06 -5.71 -5.66
N THR A 258 14.16 -6.75 -4.84
CA THR A 258 14.29 -8.14 -5.28
C THR A 258 13.24 -9.02 -4.61
N ALA A 259 13.11 -10.25 -5.05
CA ALA A 259 12.14 -11.19 -4.50
C ALA A 259 12.28 -11.39 -2.98
N SER A 260 13.51 -11.45 -2.48
CA SER A 260 13.84 -11.73 -1.08
C SER A 260 14.29 -10.51 -0.27
N ASP A 261 14.26 -9.31 -0.84
CA ASP A 261 14.71 -8.12 -0.12
C ASP A 261 13.76 -7.81 1.04
N ALA A 262 14.32 -7.75 2.23
CA ALA A 262 13.58 -7.42 3.43
C ALA A 262 13.10 -5.96 3.45
N ARG A 263 13.86 -5.05 2.81
CA ARG A 263 13.52 -3.63 2.71
C ARG A 263 12.37 -3.41 1.73
N LYS A 264 11.50 -2.48 2.04
CA LYS A 264 10.30 -2.20 1.24
C LYS A 264 10.26 -0.79 0.71
N LEU A 265 9.82 -0.65 -0.54
CA LEU A 265 9.28 0.57 -1.10
C LEU A 265 7.87 0.78 -0.55
N ALA A 266 7.40 2.02 -0.49
CA ALA A 266 6.03 2.32 -0.08
C ALA A 266 5.29 3.04 -1.21
N TYR A 267 4.48 2.31 -1.95
CA TYR A 267 3.48 2.88 -2.86
C TYR A 267 2.20 3.17 -2.11
N PHE A 268 1.45 4.16 -2.56
CA PHE A 268 0.27 4.66 -1.85
C PHE A 268 -0.84 5.07 -2.83
N PHE A 269 -2.07 4.86 -2.44
CA PHE A 269 -3.22 5.52 -3.06
C PHE A 269 -4.32 5.76 -2.03
N GLY A 270 -4.90 6.95 -2.06
CA GLY A 270 -6.07 7.32 -1.28
C GLY A 270 -6.00 8.70 -0.64
N ALA A 271 -6.93 8.95 0.27
CA ALA A 271 -7.01 10.19 1.03
C ALA A 271 -5.87 10.32 2.04
N ILE A 272 -5.44 11.54 2.35
CA ILE A 272 -4.45 11.80 3.41
C ILE A 272 -5.13 12.44 4.63
N ASP A 273 -4.45 12.35 5.78
CA ASP A 273 -4.93 12.90 7.05
C ASP A 273 -4.83 14.42 7.07
N PHE A 274 -5.87 15.06 6.87
CA PHE A 274 -6.25 16.47 6.94
C PHE A 274 -7.37 16.73 5.94
N GLU A 275 -8.47 17.23 6.35
CA GLU A 275 -9.68 17.51 5.57
C GLU A 275 -10.20 16.41 4.62
N LYS A 276 -9.38 15.42 4.28
CA LYS A 276 -9.68 14.30 3.35
C LYS A 276 -10.26 14.76 1.99
N LEU A 277 -9.91 15.98 1.58
CA LEU A 277 -10.51 16.61 0.41
C LEU A 277 -10.11 15.97 -0.91
N ASP A 278 -8.95 15.31 -0.95
CA ASP A 278 -8.42 14.77 -2.20
C ASP A 278 -7.70 13.43 -2.00
N CYS A 279 -7.55 12.69 -3.10
CA CYS A 279 -6.75 11.47 -3.14
C CYS A 279 -5.38 11.74 -3.76
N PHE A 280 -4.39 11.04 -3.23
CA PHE A 280 -3.00 11.14 -3.64
C PHE A 280 -2.49 9.80 -4.13
N LEU A 281 -1.54 9.85 -5.07
CA LEU A 281 -0.85 8.69 -5.59
C LEU A 281 0.65 8.79 -5.28
N GLY A 282 1.16 7.82 -4.51
CA GLY A 282 2.57 7.58 -4.30
C GLY A 282 3.07 6.50 -5.25
N SER A 283 3.98 6.87 -6.13
CA SER A 283 4.53 5.98 -7.15
C SER A 283 5.96 6.38 -7.50
N SER A 284 6.69 5.51 -8.18
CA SER A 284 7.88 5.93 -8.88
C SER A 284 7.45 6.78 -10.08
N LEU A 285 7.91 8.02 -10.14
CA LEU A 285 7.55 8.98 -11.18
C LEU A 285 8.68 9.15 -12.19
N GLY A 286 8.39 9.11 -13.46
CA GLY A 286 9.25 9.60 -14.53
C GLY A 286 9.17 11.12 -14.63
N TYR A 287 10.12 11.74 -15.35
CA TYR A 287 10.10 13.19 -15.56
C TYR A 287 9.15 13.58 -16.71
N PHE A 288 8.50 14.73 -16.56
CA PHE A 288 7.38 15.13 -17.43
C PHE A 288 7.76 16.05 -18.58
N THR A 289 8.98 16.50 -18.68
CA THR A 289 9.40 17.30 -19.84
C THR A 289 9.97 16.42 -20.93
N ALA A 290 9.76 16.80 -22.17
CA ALA A 290 10.13 16.06 -23.37
C ALA A 290 11.62 15.68 -23.47
N SER A 291 12.48 16.21 -22.62
CA SER A 291 13.92 16.03 -22.70
C SER A 291 14.53 15.14 -21.63
N TYR A 292 13.81 14.75 -20.61
CA TYR A 292 14.40 14.04 -19.48
C TYR A 292 13.50 12.98 -18.91
N ASP A 293 13.92 11.75 -19.08
CA ASP A 293 13.56 10.65 -18.23
C ASP A 293 14.37 10.72 -16.93
N GLN A 294 14.30 11.85 -16.25
CA GLN A 294 14.91 11.88 -14.93
C GLN A 294 14.04 11.05 -14.01
N ARG A 295 14.65 10.04 -13.54
CA ARG A 295 14.06 9.17 -12.59
C ARG A 295 14.04 9.84 -11.27
N PRO A 296 12.87 9.92 -10.69
CA PRO A 296 12.79 10.26 -9.30
C PRO A 296 13.67 9.26 -8.55
N SER A 297 14.14 9.69 -7.42
CA SER A 297 14.66 8.78 -6.44
C SER A 297 13.59 7.73 -6.21
N MET A 298 13.91 6.55 -6.66
CA MET A 298 12.94 5.51 -6.84
C MET A 298 12.83 4.64 -5.62
N ASP A 299 13.60 5.00 -4.61
CA ASP A 299 13.84 4.11 -3.51
C ASP A 299 12.70 4.13 -2.51
N THR A 300 11.99 5.25 -2.35
CA THR A 300 10.83 5.26 -1.45
C THR A 300 9.98 6.49 -1.71
N PRO A 301 8.93 6.40 -2.52
CA PRO A 301 8.12 7.56 -2.92
C PRO A 301 7.59 8.39 -1.76
N LEU A 302 7.39 7.77 -0.60
CA LEU A 302 6.78 8.42 0.56
C LEU A 302 7.76 8.82 1.66
N LEU A 303 9.00 8.39 1.63
CA LEU A 303 9.90 8.54 2.77
C LEU A 303 11.14 9.37 2.46
N TRP A 304 11.29 9.77 1.21
CA TRP A 304 12.42 10.51 0.78
C TRP A 304 12.03 11.83 0.12
N GLY A 305 12.29 12.92 0.81
CA GLY A 305 12.27 14.23 0.22
C GLY A 305 13.50 14.42 -0.68
N SER A 306 13.39 14.17 -1.98
CA SER A 306 14.32 14.78 -2.89
C SER A 306 13.84 16.20 -3.18
N ASN A 307 14.74 17.18 -3.11
CA ASN A 307 14.41 18.59 -3.38
C ASN A 307 13.97 18.87 -4.82
N TYR A 308 13.75 17.83 -5.62
CA TYR A 308 13.59 18.00 -7.06
C TYR A 308 12.23 17.54 -7.61
N TYR A 309 11.50 16.64 -6.96
CA TYR A 309 10.23 16.12 -7.50
C TYR A 309 9.29 15.72 -6.38
N GLY A 310 8.00 15.93 -6.60
CA GLY A 310 6.97 15.48 -5.68
C GLY A 310 6.94 13.96 -5.58
N ASN A 311 6.97 13.45 -4.37
CA ASN A 311 6.86 12.02 -4.10
C ASN A 311 5.41 11.53 -4.12
N LEU A 312 4.48 12.45 -4.02
CA LEU A 312 3.05 12.25 -4.22
C LEU A 312 2.54 13.14 -5.34
N ILE A 313 1.52 12.70 -6.02
CA ILE A 313 0.78 13.49 -7.00
C ILE A 313 -0.69 13.49 -6.67
N SER A 314 -1.39 14.57 -7.04
CA SER A 314 -2.83 14.71 -6.93
C SER A 314 -3.41 15.32 -8.21
N ALA A 315 -4.69 15.08 -8.46
CA ALA A 315 -5.39 15.63 -9.61
C ALA A 315 -5.87 17.06 -9.38
N HIS A 316 -5.83 17.53 -8.14
CA HIS A 316 -6.24 18.88 -7.75
C HIS A 316 -5.18 19.54 -6.89
N ASP A 317 -5.05 20.85 -7.02
CA ASP A 317 -4.23 21.69 -6.13
C ASP A 317 -4.92 21.95 -4.77
N ALA A 318 -4.24 22.65 -3.90
CA ALA A 318 -4.75 23.00 -2.58
C ALA A 318 -5.99 23.92 -2.60
N ASP A 319 -6.22 24.62 -3.69
CA ASP A 319 -7.41 25.47 -3.89
C ASP A 319 -8.57 24.69 -4.51
N GLY A 320 -8.37 23.40 -4.79
CA GLY A 320 -9.37 22.52 -5.37
C GLY A 320 -9.52 22.63 -6.88
N ALA A 321 -8.65 23.40 -7.57
CA ALA A 321 -8.66 23.49 -9.01
C ALA A 321 -8.23 22.17 -9.65
N SER A 322 -8.83 21.85 -10.78
CA SER A 322 -8.52 20.63 -11.54
C SER A 322 -7.22 20.79 -12.31
N VAL A 323 -6.12 20.57 -11.62
CA VAL A 323 -4.76 20.63 -12.15
C VAL A 323 -3.95 19.46 -11.65
N PHE A 324 -3.00 19.01 -12.46
CA PHE A 324 -2.02 18.02 -11.99
C PHE A 324 -1.04 18.71 -11.03
N SER A 325 -0.98 18.22 -9.79
CA SER A 325 -0.17 18.81 -8.73
C SER A 325 0.87 17.85 -8.19
N TYR A 326 2.08 18.36 -8.01
CA TYR A 326 3.16 17.68 -7.32
C TYR A 326 3.16 18.06 -5.85
N ASN A 327 3.29 17.04 -5.00
CA ASN A 327 3.35 17.21 -3.57
C ASN A 327 4.62 16.55 -3.02
N TYR A 328 5.37 17.29 -2.22
CA TYR A 328 6.55 16.80 -1.55
C TYR A 328 6.18 16.17 -0.23
N VAL A 329 6.82 15.07 0.11
CA VAL A 329 6.73 14.49 1.45
C VAL A 329 8.00 14.85 2.23
N THR A 330 7.81 15.20 3.49
CA THR A 330 8.91 15.56 4.38
C THR A 330 8.57 15.22 5.82
N SER A 331 9.58 14.97 6.62
CA SER A 331 9.47 14.91 8.06
C SER A 331 10.13 16.13 8.69
N LEU A 332 9.79 16.44 9.93
CA LEU A 332 10.42 17.55 10.64
C LEU A 332 11.91 17.27 10.88
N HIS A 333 12.73 18.30 10.69
CA HIS A 333 14.16 18.27 11.00
C HIS A 333 14.43 18.80 12.39
N PHE A 334 15.32 18.13 13.13
CA PHE A 334 15.67 18.55 14.48
C PHE A 334 16.71 19.66 14.54
N ASN A 335 17.58 19.76 13.59
CA ASN A 335 18.73 20.68 13.64
C ASN A 335 18.88 21.57 12.42
N GLY A 336 17.82 21.73 11.63
CA GLY A 336 17.86 22.53 10.41
C GLY A 336 18.71 21.93 9.28
N ALA A 337 19.18 20.68 9.41
CA ALA A 337 19.82 19.96 8.32
C ALA A 337 18.81 19.69 7.20
N THR A 338 19.23 19.88 5.97
CA THR A 338 18.40 19.58 4.80
C THR A 338 18.16 18.07 4.61
N ASP A 339 18.91 17.27 5.32
CA ASP A 339 18.86 15.81 5.28
C ASP A 339 18.63 15.24 6.68
N PHE A 340 17.39 14.88 6.98
CA PHE A 340 17.02 14.26 8.25
C PHE A 340 17.72 12.92 8.50
N ARG A 341 18.33 12.31 7.48
CA ARG A 341 19.09 11.07 7.61
C ARG A 341 20.43 11.25 8.30
N THR A 342 21.03 12.42 8.16
CA THR A 342 22.35 12.70 8.71
C THR A 342 22.31 13.49 10.01
N GLY A 343 21.24 14.26 10.24
CA GLY A 343 21.20 15.26 11.31
C GLY A 343 20.98 14.72 12.72
N VAL A 344 20.34 13.58 12.86
CA VAL A 344 19.83 13.15 14.18
C VAL A 344 20.39 11.82 14.65
N ARG A 345 20.86 11.00 13.75
CA ARG A 345 21.13 9.58 14.02
C ARG A 345 22.31 9.26 14.91
N ASN A 346 23.26 10.20 15.08
CA ASN A 346 24.45 9.99 15.91
C ASN A 346 24.32 10.58 17.32
N ASP A 347 23.37 11.50 17.52
CA ASP A 347 23.29 12.31 18.72
C ASP A 347 22.14 11.88 19.63
N ILE A 348 21.24 11.04 19.12
CA ILE A 348 20.07 10.56 19.88
C ILE A 348 20.32 9.13 20.33
N ASN A 349 20.36 8.97 21.64
CA ASN A 349 20.40 7.64 22.24
C ASN A 349 19.06 6.91 21.97
N PRO A 350 19.06 5.75 21.33
CA PRO A 350 17.86 5.04 20.90
C PRO A 350 17.08 4.33 22.02
N VAL A 351 17.21 4.78 23.28
CA VAL A 351 16.41 4.21 24.36
C VAL A 351 14.91 4.38 24.09
N THR A 352 14.53 5.53 23.50
CA THR A 352 13.18 5.77 23.01
C THR A 352 13.26 6.38 21.61
N PRO A 353 13.04 5.60 20.55
CA PRO A 353 13.09 6.12 19.19
C PRO A 353 12.10 7.25 18.95
N ILE A 354 12.55 8.28 18.25
CA ILE A 354 11.68 9.38 17.82
C ILE A 354 10.97 8.96 16.54
N CYS A 355 9.64 9.11 16.55
CA CYS A 355 8.78 8.84 15.42
C CYS A 355 8.26 10.15 14.85
N LEU A 356 8.49 10.40 13.54
CA LEU A 356 8.11 11.62 12.87
C LEU A 356 6.97 11.39 11.90
N ASP A 357 5.96 12.26 11.94
CA ASP A 357 4.93 12.31 10.90
C ASP A 357 5.55 12.74 9.57
N VAL A 358 5.03 12.19 8.47
CA VAL A 358 5.43 12.54 7.12
C VAL A 358 4.42 13.53 6.56
N MET A 359 4.82 14.79 6.48
CA MET A 359 3.98 15.88 6.02
C MET A 359 3.95 15.96 4.50
N VAL A 360 2.82 16.38 3.95
CA VAL A 360 2.61 16.59 2.52
C VAL A 360 2.49 18.08 2.24
N ILE A 361 3.37 18.59 1.38
CA ILE A 361 3.45 19.98 1.00
C ILE A 361 3.39 20.06 -0.52
N GLU A 362 2.49 20.87 -1.04
CA GLU A 362 2.39 21.12 -2.47
C GLU A 362 3.57 21.96 -2.97
N SER A 363 3.90 21.84 -4.25
CA SER A 363 4.96 22.60 -4.92
C SER A 363 4.81 24.12 -4.79
N SER A 364 3.58 24.60 -4.56
CA SER A 364 3.25 26.00 -4.23
C SER A 364 3.51 26.36 -2.76
N ASN A 365 4.13 25.49 -1.96
CA ASN A 365 4.35 25.62 -0.52
C ASN A 365 3.09 25.63 0.35
N LYS A 366 1.99 25.07 -0.16
CA LYS A 366 0.76 24.90 0.64
C LYS A 366 0.79 23.55 1.35
N PHE A 367 0.44 23.55 2.62
CA PHE A 367 0.30 22.33 3.41
C PHE A 367 -0.96 21.56 2.98
N ARG A 368 -0.80 20.26 2.69
CA ARG A 368 -1.88 19.38 2.24
C ARG A 368 -2.32 18.38 3.31
N GLY A 369 -1.53 18.17 4.35
CA GLY A 369 -1.80 17.19 5.40
C GLY A 369 -0.61 16.32 5.74
N LYS A 370 -0.88 15.14 6.24
CA LYS A 370 0.15 14.12 6.49
C LYS A 370 -0.24 12.78 5.86
N VAL A 371 0.77 12.01 5.52
CA VAL A 371 0.59 10.63 5.04
C VAL A 371 0.01 9.80 6.18
N PRO A 372 -1.16 9.14 6.02
CA PRO A 372 -1.78 8.38 7.09
C PRO A 372 -0.95 7.15 7.49
N LEU A 373 -1.09 6.70 8.71
CA LEU A 373 -0.50 5.48 9.27
C LEU A 373 1.03 5.44 9.34
N LEU A 374 1.75 6.34 8.68
CA LEU A 374 3.19 6.27 8.48
C LEU A 374 3.95 7.15 9.46
N LYS A 375 5.00 6.58 10.08
CA LYS A 375 5.96 7.30 10.93
C LYS A 375 7.37 7.03 10.44
N TRP A 376 8.13 8.08 10.20
CA TRP A 376 9.54 7.96 9.87
C TRP A 376 10.40 7.84 11.12
N LEU A 377 11.42 6.96 11.07
CA LEU A 377 12.39 6.77 12.14
C LEU A 377 13.75 7.35 11.73
N PRO A 378 14.18 8.50 12.29
CA PRO A 378 15.48 9.09 11.96
C PRO A 378 16.68 8.35 12.56
N HIS A 379 16.44 7.33 13.40
CA HIS A 379 17.47 6.53 14.08
C HIS A 379 17.99 5.35 13.28
N LEU A 380 17.95 5.37 11.99
CA LEU A 380 18.26 4.25 11.12
C LEU A 380 17.29 3.08 11.35
N LYS A 381 17.69 2.05 12.07
CA LYS A 381 16.91 0.82 12.27
C LYS A 381 16.85 0.46 13.76
N PRO A 382 16.09 1.20 14.56
CA PRO A 382 16.03 0.97 16.01
C PRO A 382 15.29 -0.31 16.39
N TYR A 383 14.45 -0.85 15.49
CA TYR A 383 13.68 -2.07 15.74
C TYR A 383 14.11 -3.22 14.83
N THR A 384 13.83 -4.44 15.26
CA THR A 384 13.91 -5.60 14.38
C THR A 384 12.89 -5.46 13.26
N ASN A 385 13.32 -5.73 12.02
CA ASN A 385 12.40 -5.71 10.86
C ASN A 385 11.22 -6.67 11.08
N ASN A 386 10.03 -6.22 10.74
CA ASN A 386 8.75 -6.91 10.95
C ASN A 386 8.34 -7.10 12.43
N ALA A 387 8.99 -6.43 13.37
CA ALA A 387 8.52 -6.41 14.75
C ALA A 387 7.25 -5.57 14.89
N PHE A 388 6.32 -6.06 15.71
CA PHE A 388 5.18 -5.27 16.15
C PHE A 388 5.60 -4.40 17.35
N ILE A 389 5.27 -3.11 17.26
CA ILE A 389 5.55 -2.11 18.27
C ILE A 389 4.22 -1.54 18.72
N THR A 390 3.97 -1.54 20.03
CA THR A 390 2.78 -0.91 20.61
C THR A 390 3.17 0.42 21.25
N ASP A 391 2.48 1.47 20.87
CA ASP A 391 2.61 2.79 21.48
C ASP A 391 1.22 3.30 21.86
N ASN A 392 0.97 3.43 23.15
CA ASN A 392 -0.35 3.70 23.73
C ASN A 392 -1.39 2.69 23.20
N ASN A 393 -2.29 3.15 22.33
CA ASN A 393 -3.34 2.33 21.73
C ASN A 393 -2.99 1.84 20.32
N ASP A 394 -1.96 2.38 19.72
CA ASP A 394 -1.58 2.12 18.35
C ASP A 394 -0.69 0.87 18.25
N ILE A 395 -0.92 0.07 17.21
CA ILE A 395 -0.09 -1.08 16.84
C ILE A 395 0.62 -0.74 15.54
N TYR A 396 1.93 -0.72 15.57
CA TYR A 396 2.79 -0.48 14.43
C TYR A 396 3.56 -1.73 14.02
N LEU A 397 3.83 -1.84 12.73
CA LEU A 397 4.77 -2.79 12.16
C LEU A 397 6.03 -2.03 11.73
N ALA A 398 7.20 -2.45 12.23
CA ALA A 398 8.49 -1.87 11.84
C ALA A 398 8.93 -2.46 10.51
N ILE A 399 9.19 -1.61 9.52
CA ILE A 399 9.57 -2.02 8.16
C ILE A 399 10.91 -1.39 7.78
N ASP A 400 11.86 -2.23 7.44
CA ASP A 400 13.10 -1.77 6.84
C ASP A 400 12.84 -1.20 5.44
N THR A 401 13.51 -0.11 5.12
CA THR A 401 13.37 0.57 3.84
C THR A 401 14.70 1.05 3.31
N TYR A 402 14.67 1.51 2.08
CA TYR A 402 15.81 2.17 1.46
C TYR A 402 15.85 3.63 1.89
N SER A 403 17.03 4.09 2.28
CA SER A 403 17.33 5.51 2.32
C SER A 403 18.44 5.74 1.31
N GLY A 404 18.48 6.86 0.59
CA GLY A 404 19.38 7.07 -0.54
C GLY A 404 20.88 6.97 -0.25
N GLN A 405 21.26 6.76 0.99
CA GLN A 405 22.64 6.52 1.38
C GLN A 405 22.80 5.30 2.30
N GLY A 406 21.81 4.40 2.28
CA GLY A 406 21.86 3.21 3.10
C GLY A 406 20.49 2.71 3.51
N ASP A 407 20.44 2.02 4.62
CA ASP A 407 19.21 1.47 5.19
C ASP A 407 18.50 2.51 6.08
N GLY A 408 17.18 2.47 6.06
CA GLY A 408 16.31 3.20 6.96
C GLY A 408 15.20 2.31 7.49
N GLN A 409 14.33 2.85 8.31
CA GLN A 409 13.18 2.14 8.84
C GLN A 409 12.01 3.11 9.04
N PHE A 410 10.81 2.62 8.84
CA PHE A 410 9.58 3.33 9.20
C PHE A 410 8.65 2.42 10.01
N LEU A 411 7.75 3.03 10.73
CA LEU A 411 6.62 2.34 11.35
C LEU A 411 5.38 2.58 10.51
N ILE A 412 4.63 1.51 10.26
CA ILE A 412 3.30 1.62 9.67
C ILE A 412 2.26 1.10 10.66
N LYS A 413 1.26 1.93 10.96
CA LYS A 413 0.18 1.54 11.85
C LYS A 413 -0.67 0.47 11.18
N VAL A 414 -0.86 -0.64 11.86
CA VAL A 414 -1.63 -1.79 11.38
C VAL A 414 -2.90 -2.04 12.20
N GLY A 415 -3.12 -1.28 13.24
CA GLY A 415 -4.33 -1.36 14.05
C GLY A 415 -4.29 -0.55 15.33
N ASP A 416 -5.38 -0.67 16.09
CA ASP A 416 -5.57 -0.11 17.43
C ASP A 416 -5.94 -1.22 18.40
N LEU A 417 -5.37 -1.18 19.61
CA LEU A 417 -5.68 -2.14 20.69
C LEU A 417 -7.10 -1.98 21.21
N ASN A 418 -7.62 -0.75 21.20
CA ASN A 418 -8.97 -0.45 21.62
C ASN A 418 -9.66 0.40 20.55
N ALA A 419 -10.91 0.09 20.22
CA ALA A 419 -11.70 0.97 19.39
C ALA A 419 -11.82 2.33 20.07
N SER A 420 -11.44 3.41 19.40
CA SER A 420 -11.79 4.75 19.84
C SER A 420 -13.32 4.84 19.86
N SER A 421 -13.90 5.27 20.98
CA SER A 421 -15.28 5.72 21.00
C SER A 421 -15.34 7.02 20.18
N ASN A 422 -15.68 6.92 18.90
CA ASN A 422 -16.13 8.05 18.12
C ASN A 422 -17.61 8.30 18.40
#